data_e6987621fba1913db4db7967f4d35447
#
_entry.id   e6987621fba1913db4db7967f4d35447
#
_cell.length_a   1.000
_cell.length_b   1.000
_cell.length_c   1.000
_cell.angle_alpha   90.00
_cell.angle_beta   90.00
_cell.angle_gamma   90.00
#
_symmetry.space_group_name_H-M   'P 1'
#
loop_
_entity.id
_entity.type
_entity.pdbx_description
1 polymer ?
#
loop_
_entity_poly.entity_id
_entity_poly.type
_entity_poly.pdbx_seq_one_letter_code
_entity_poly.pdbx_strand_id
1 'polypeptide(L)'
;MEKKSYIEIKVPFAYQTDCFDRLRHQLEGLPIHWQPDYYHITMAFIDETHCVDDIKHITCKYFANIPPIEITFDRFGVFTTHSGMHIIHLAASNIPEELLSLNKKIREEIINTGSAIYSDFYLHVTLGRIKSEGIVLDDIRRLVDEVKIQPYTVYLREVVYRYFRGSVISKIILKGNSKSSKTNVQEEGGVHRQPALLQEYASLCKYYHGELSCPKEWENDIKGKFWHGEM
;
A
#
# COMPACT_ATOMS: atom_id res chain seq x y z
N MET A 1 4.39 2.67 27.12
CA MET A 1 3.92 1.73 26.07
C MET A 1 4.52 2.20 24.77
N GLU A 2 5.53 1.51 24.30
CA GLU A 2 6.20 1.83 23.04
C GLU A 2 5.20 1.68 21.89
N LYS A 3 5.04 2.73 21.09
CA LYS A 3 4.05 2.76 20.05
C LYS A 3 4.70 2.31 18.75
N LYS A 4 4.28 1.17 18.24
CA LYS A 4 4.64 0.73 16.88
C LYS A 4 4.05 1.69 15.86
N SER A 5 4.84 1.98 14.81
CA SER A 5 4.42 2.83 13.71
C SER A 5 4.95 2.32 12.37
N TYR A 6 4.48 2.86 11.27
CA TYR A 6 5.01 2.49 9.97
C TYR A 6 4.81 3.60 8.92
N ILE A 7 5.73 3.61 7.96
CA ILE A 7 5.64 4.43 6.77
C ILE A 7 5.16 3.53 5.64
N GLU A 8 4.10 3.94 4.98
CA GLU A 8 3.48 3.21 3.88
C GLU A 8 3.22 4.10 2.68
N ILE A 9 3.20 3.51 1.49
CA ILE A 9 2.75 4.16 0.27
C ILE A 9 1.44 3.50 -0.15
N LYS A 10 0.40 4.31 -0.30
CA LYS A 10 -0.92 3.81 -0.70
C LYS A 10 -0.92 3.34 -2.15
N VAL A 11 -1.52 2.19 -2.39
CA VAL A 11 -1.65 1.60 -3.72
C VAL A 11 -3.11 1.63 -4.16
N PRO A 12 -3.43 2.25 -5.30
CA PRO A 12 -4.75 2.14 -5.90
C PRO A 12 -4.92 0.73 -6.50
N PHE A 13 -5.91 -0.03 -6.04
CA PHE A 13 -6.10 -1.42 -6.48
C PHE A 13 -7.26 -1.61 -7.48
N ALA A 14 -7.98 -0.56 -7.83
CA ALA A 14 -9.25 -0.63 -8.56
C ALA A 14 -9.17 -1.23 -9.99
N TYR A 15 -7.96 -1.51 -10.52
CA TYR A 15 -7.79 -1.84 -11.94
C TYR A 15 -7.71 -3.34 -12.26
N GLN A 16 -7.72 -4.23 -11.27
CA GLN A 16 -7.50 -5.68 -11.47
C GLN A 16 -8.52 -6.54 -10.73
N THR A 17 -9.77 -6.07 -10.69
CA THR A 17 -10.86 -6.81 -10.05
C THR A 17 -10.96 -8.25 -10.57
N ASP A 18 -10.95 -8.45 -11.89
CA ASP A 18 -11.07 -9.77 -12.50
C ASP A 18 -9.95 -10.74 -12.11
N CYS A 19 -8.70 -10.26 -12.03
CA CYS A 19 -7.57 -11.09 -11.61
C CYS A 19 -7.65 -11.41 -10.13
N PHE A 20 -8.09 -10.45 -9.30
CA PHE A 20 -8.26 -10.65 -7.88
C PHE A 20 -9.43 -11.59 -7.57
N ASP A 21 -10.52 -11.50 -8.30
CA ASP A 21 -11.66 -12.41 -8.17
C ASP A 21 -11.30 -13.83 -8.58
N ARG A 22 -10.50 -14.01 -9.66
CA ARG A 22 -9.94 -15.33 -10.02
C ARG A 22 -9.04 -15.89 -8.92
N LEU A 23 -8.18 -15.06 -8.31
CA LEU A 23 -7.34 -15.48 -7.19
C LEU A 23 -8.20 -15.93 -6.00
N ARG A 24 -9.24 -15.19 -5.66
CA ARG A 24 -10.17 -15.54 -4.59
C ARG A 24 -10.88 -16.86 -4.87
N HIS A 25 -11.33 -17.06 -6.10
CA HIS A 25 -12.00 -18.29 -6.52
C HIS A 25 -11.04 -19.50 -6.49
N GLN A 26 -9.80 -19.32 -6.96
CA GLN A 26 -8.76 -20.37 -6.93
C GLN A 26 -8.41 -20.82 -5.52
N LEU A 27 -8.53 -19.93 -4.54
CA LEU A 27 -8.23 -20.18 -3.14
C LEU A 27 -9.50 -20.37 -2.28
N GLU A 28 -10.63 -20.61 -2.92
CA GLU A 28 -11.90 -20.87 -2.22
C GLU A 28 -11.78 -22.10 -1.32
N GLY A 29 -12.39 -22.05 -0.15
CA GLY A 29 -12.30 -23.13 0.85
C GLY A 29 -11.11 -23.01 1.81
N LEU A 30 -10.10 -22.17 1.54
CA LEU A 30 -9.05 -21.85 2.49
C LEU A 30 -9.50 -20.75 3.46
N PRO A 31 -9.12 -20.81 4.74
CA PRO A 31 -9.51 -19.83 5.76
C PRO A 31 -8.72 -18.53 5.62
N ILE A 32 -8.87 -17.83 4.49
CA ILE A 32 -8.16 -16.61 4.16
C ILE A 32 -8.92 -15.40 4.68
N HIS A 33 -8.23 -14.58 5.45
CA HIS A 33 -8.69 -13.24 5.79
C HIS A 33 -8.24 -12.25 4.71
N TRP A 34 -9.13 -11.93 3.79
CA TRP A 34 -8.86 -11.01 2.70
C TRP A 34 -8.82 -9.56 3.20
N GLN A 35 -7.90 -8.77 2.62
CA GLN A 35 -7.81 -7.34 2.88
C GLN A 35 -8.96 -6.62 2.15
N PRO A 36 -9.86 -5.89 2.86
CA PRO A 36 -11.07 -5.36 2.21
C PRO A 36 -10.80 -4.17 1.29
N ASP A 37 -10.21 -3.06 1.80
CA ASP A 37 -10.27 -1.79 1.07
C ASP A 37 -8.98 -0.96 1.08
N TYR A 38 -7.97 -1.33 1.86
CA TYR A 38 -6.79 -0.51 2.03
C TYR A 38 -5.53 -1.25 1.63
N TYR A 39 -4.99 -0.87 0.47
CA TYR A 39 -3.79 -1.49 -0.08
C TYR A 39 -2.61 -0.55 0.02
N HIS A 40 -1.47 -1.05 0.45
CA HIS A 40 -0.26 -0.27 0.63
C HIS A 40 1.00 -1.12 0.50
N ILE A 41 2.11 -0.44 0.21
CA ILE A 41 3.47 -0.96 0.32
C ILE A 41 4.05 -0.41 1.63
N THR A 42 4.53 -1.28 2.51
CA THR A 42 5.20 -0.87 3.74
C THR A 42 6.66 -0.52 3.45
N MET A 43 7.02 0.74 3.64
CA MET A 43 8.40 1.22 3.47
C MET A 43 9.26 0.93 4.69
N ALA A 44 8.72 1.12 5.87
CA ALA A 44 9.38 0.78 7.12
C ALA A 44 8.34 0.46 8.19
N PHE A 45 8.47 -0.67 8.85
CA PHE A 45 7.73 -1.00 10.06
C PHE A 45 8.63 -0.74 11.26
N ILE A 46 8.24 0.20 12.10
CA ILE A 46 9.03 0.69 13.23
C ILE A 46 8.45 0.07 14.49
N ASP A 47 9.23 -0.83 15.09
CA ASP A 47 8.76 -1.61 16.25
C ASP A 47 8.74 -0.77 17.53
N GLU A 48 9.78 0.07 17.69
CA GLU A 48 9.90 1.00 18.80
C GLU A 48 10.04 2.42 18.26
N THR A 49 9.00 3.23 18.47
CA THR A 49 8.97 4.62 18.01
C THR A 49 9.30 5.54 19.20
N HIS A 50 10.56 5.96 19.27
CA HIS A 50 11.02 6.88 20.32
C HIS A 50 10.81 8.35 19.94
N CYS A 51 11.07 8.69 18.68
CA CYS A 51 11.10 10.06 18.17
C CYS A 51 10.11 10.24 17.00
N VAL A 52 8.81 10.35 17.31
CA VAL A 52 7.74 10.49 16.29
C VAL A 52 7.99 11.68 15.37
N ASP A 53 8.40 12.82 15.93
CA ASP A 53 8.60 14.06 15.15
C ASP A 53 9.83 13.96 14.24
N ASP A 54 10.90 13.28 14.67
CA ASP A 54 12.07 13.03 13.83
C ASP A 54 11.71 12.12 12.65
N ILE A 55 10.97 11.05 12.88
CA ILE A 55 10.51 10.15 11.83
C ILE A 55 9.57 10.86 10.86
N LYS A 56 8.68 11.73 11.38
CA LYS A 56 7.85 12.59 10.55
C LYS A 56 8.69 13.53 9.69
N HIS A 57 9.74 14.14 10.27
CA HIS A 57 10.67 15.01 9.54
C HIS A 57 11.43 14.24 8.46
N ILE A 58 11.96 13.06 8.77
CA ILE A 58 12.63 12.15 7.81
C ILE A 58 11.67 11.82 6.66
N THR A 59 10.44 11.44 6.98
CA THR A 59 9.43 11.11 5.97
C THR A 59 9.18 12.31 5.04
N CYS A 60 9.01 13.51 5.61
CA CYS A 60 8.85 14.76 4.84
C CYS A 60 10.07 15.05 3.97
N LYS A 61 11.27 14.98 4.53
CA LYS A 61 12.54 15.24 3.84
C LYS A 61 12.67 14.41 2.55
N TYR A 62 12.31 13.15 2.61
CA TYR A 62 12.52 12.23 1.50
C TYR A 62 11.39 12.21 0.48
N PHE A 63 10.15 12.48 0.90
CA PHE A 63 8.99 12.34 0.02
C PHE A 63 8.39 13.65 -0.48
N ALA A 64 8.67 14.81 0.13
CA ALA A 64 7.98 16.06 -0.21
C ALA A 64 8.21 16.52 -1.66
N ASN A 65 9.36 16.19 -2.24
CA ASN A 65 9.79 16.71 -3.54
C ASN A 65 10.01 15.65 -4.62
N ILE A 66 9.57 14.41 -4.38
CA ILE A 66 9.67 13.37 -5.39
C ILE A 66 8.40 13.29 -6.26
N PRO A 67 8.53 12.90 -7.52
CA PRO A 67 7.38 12.66 -8.38
C PRO A 67 6.61 11.42 -7.91
N PRO A 68 5.37 11.22 -8.40
CA PRO A 68 4.68 9.95 -8.25
C PRO A 68 5.55 8.78 -8.68
N ILE A 69 5.59 7.73 -7.88
CA ILE A 69 6.44 6.56 -8.14
C ILE A 69 5.66 5.60 -9.03
N GLU A 70 6.24 5.27 -10.18
CA GLU A 70 5.66 4.30 -11.10
C GLU A 70 6.07 2.89 -10.70
N ILE A 71 5.09 1.98 -10.58
CA ILE A 71 5.32 0.55 -10.34
C ILE A 71 4.42 -0.27 -11.25
N THR A 72 5.02 -1.29 -11.87
CA THR A 72 4.27 -2.31 -12.63
C THR A 72 4.15 -3.58 -11.81
N PHE A 73 2.94 -3.91 -11.41
CA PHE A 73 2.63 -5.19 -10.77
C PHE A 73 2.36 -6.24 -11.84
N ASP A 74 2.95 -7.43 -11.71
CA ASP A 74 2.94 -8.46 -12.74
C ASP A 74 2.72 -9.88 -12.21
N ARG A 75 2.67 -10.08 -10.88
CA ARG A 75 2.44 -11.40 -10.30
C ARG A 75 1.82 -11.35 -8.92
N PHE A 76 1.17 -12.44 -8.55
CA PHE A 76 0.86 -12.77 -7.17
C PHE A 76 2.01 -13.56 -6.55
N GLY A 77 2.05 -13.61 -5.21
CA GLY A 77 3.03 -14.40 -4.48
C GLY A 77 2.55 -14.73 -3.08
N VAL A 78 3.29 -15.62 -2.43
CA VAL A 78 3.05 -16.01 -1.04
C VAL A 78 4.37 -16.11 -0.29
N PHE A 79 4.41 -15.56 0.91
CA PHE A 79 5.51 -15.77 1.86
C PHE A 79 4.97 -16.01 3.27
N THR A 80 5.83 -16.54 4.14
CA THR A 80 5.50 -16.75 5.56
C THR A 80 6.21 -15.73 6.42
N THR A 81 5.48 -15.08 7.32
CA THR A 81 6.05 -14.18 8.33
C THR A 81 6.71 -14.99 9.46
N HIS A 82 7.55 -14.35 10.27
CA HIS A 82 8.13 -14.96 11.46
C HIS A 82 7.08 -15.44 12.47
N SER A 83 5.90 -14.83 12.48
CA SER A 83 4.78 -15.25 13.34
C SER A 83 3.98 -16.44 12.79
N GLY A 84 4.45 -17.09 11.72
CA GLY A 84 3.76 -18.23 11.12
C GLY A 84 2.49 -17.87 10.33
N MET A 85 2.37 -16.64 9.84
CA MET A 85 1.27 -16.21 8.99
C MET A 85 1.70 -16.28 7.52
N HIS A 86 0.94 -16.93 6.65
CA HIS A 86 1.14 -16.83 5.21
C HIS A 86 0.47 -15.56 4.68
N ILE A 87 1.21 -14.80 3.90
CA ILE A 87 0.77 -13.54 3.28
C ILE A 87 0.62 -13.78 1.79
N ILE A 88 -0.60 -13.70 1.29
CA ILE A 88 -0.89 -13.65 -0.14
C ILE A 88 -0.78 -12.19 -0.57
N HIS A 89 0.00 -11.94 -1.60
CA HIS A 89 0.35 -10.57 -1.97
C HIS A 89 0.44 -10.36 -3.47
N LEU A 90 0.33 -9.11 -3.87
CA LEU A 90 0.68 -8.62 -5.19
C LEU A 90 2.13 -8.17 -5.18
N ALA A 91 2.88 -8.50 -6.24
CA ALA A 91 4.29 -8.20 -6.38
C ALA A 91 4.64 -7.63 -7.76
N ALA A 92 5.81 -7.00 -7.82
CA ALA A 92 6.45 -6.53 -9.03
C ALA A 92 7.76 -7.29 -9.25
N SER A 93 7.99 -7.80 -10.48
CA SER A 93 9.27 -8.43 -10.84
C SER A 93 10.39 -7.38 -10.93
N ASN A 94 10.03 -6.16 -11.29
CA ASN A 94 10.96 -5.04 -11.46
C ASN A 94 10.63 -3.93 -10.46
N ILE A 95 11.51 -3.71 -9.51
CA ILE A 95 11.35 -2.65 -8.51
C ILE A 95 12.23 -1.48 -8.95
N PRO A 96 11.67 -0.24 -9.07
CA PRO A 96 12.48 0.93 -9.40
C PRO A 96 13.66 1.10 -8.44
N GLU A 97 14.85 1.28 -8.99
CA GLU A 97 16.08 1.40 -8.20
C GLU A 97 16.04 2.65 -7.30
N GLU A 98 15.39 3.70 -7.77
CA GLU A 98 15.14 4.91 -6.99
C GLU A 98 14.33 4.62 -5.73
N LEU A 99 13.33 3.73 -5.80
CA LEU A 99 12.53 3.33 -4.64
C LEU A 99 13.36 2.51 -3.65
N LEU A 100 14.20 1.60 -4.14
CA LEU A 100 15.10 0.82 -3.29
C LEU A 100 16.11 1.73 -2.57
N SER A 101 16.73 2.64 -3.31
CA SER A 101 17.68 3.62 -2.75
C SER A 101 17.01 4.54 -1.73
N LEU A 102 15.81 5.04 -2.05
CA LEU A 102 15.01 5.87 -1.16
C LEU A 102 14.66 5.12 0.13
N ASN A 103 14.20 3.88 0.02
CA ASN A 103 13.89 3.04 1.16
C ASN A 103 15.11 2.84 2.07
N LYS A 104 16.25 2.49 1.50
CA LYS A 104 17.50 2.31 2.24
C LYS A 104 17.87 3.55 3.06
N LYS A 105 17.87 4.73 2.43
CA LYS A 105 18.20 6.01 3.09
C LYS A 105 17.25 6.34 4.24
N ILE A 106 15.96 6.16 4.03
CA ILE A 106 14.93 6.41 5.05
C ILE A 106 15.16 5.49 6.26
N ARG A 107 15.39 4.21 6.01
CA ARG A 107 15.60 3.21 7.08
C ARG A 107 16.87 3.52 7.88
N GLU A 108 17.97 3.85 7.21
CA GLU A 108 19.23 4.25 7.87
C GLU A 108 19.02 5.47 8.78
N GLU A 109 18.32 6.51 8.32
CA GLU A 109 18.05 7.68 9.16
C GLU A 109 17.10 7.37 10.33
N ILE A 110 16.10 6.53 10.14
CA ILE A 110 15.21 6.08 11.23
C ILE A 110 16.01 5.33 12.31
N ILE A 111 16.90 4.43 11.90
CA ILE A 111 17.77 3.70 12.84
C ILE A 111 18.67 4.67 13.61
N ASN A 112 19.17 5.71 12.95
CA ASN A 112 20.01 6.73 13.60
C ASN A 112 19.26 7.57 14.64
N THR A 113 17.92 7.57 14.64
CA THR A 113 17.13 8.18 15.75
C THR A 113 17.04 7.29 17.00
N GLY A 114 17.62 6.09 16.97
CA GLY A 114 17.49 5.10 18.03
C GLY A 114 16.24 4.22 17.89
N SER A 115 15.44 4.42 16.86
CA SER A 115 14.24 3.61 16.60
C SER A 115 14.61 2.27 15.95
N ALA A 116 13.90 1.20 16.32
CA ALA A 116 14.12 -0.14 15.76
C ALA A 116 13.18 -0.40 14.58
N ILE A 117 13.72 -0.93 13.48
CA ILE A 117 12.95 -1.36 12.32
C ILE A 117 12.83 -2.88 12.33
N TYR A 118 11.60 -3.37 12.24
CA TYR A 118 11.27 -4.78 12.46
C TYR A 118 11.79 -5.75 11.39
N SER A 119 11.82 -5.35 10.11
CA SER A 119 12.13 -6.27 9.01
C SER A 119 12.85 -5.57 7.88
N ASP A 120 13.47 -6.35 6.99
CA ASP A 120 13.97 -5.86 5.72
C ASP A 120 12.84 -5.39 4.81
N PHE A 121 13.19 -4.53 3.84
CA PHE A 121 12.25 -4.09 2.85
C PHE A 121 11.96 -5.21 1.86
N TYR A 122 10.69 -5.53 1.73
CA TYR A 122 10.16 -6.41 0.70
C TYR A 122 8.97 -5.76 0.05
N LEU A 123 9.07 -5.43 -1.24
CA LEU A 123 7.98 -4.79 -1.96
C LEU A 123 6.84 -5.79 -2.17
N HIS A 124 5.75 -5.57 -1.48
CA HIS A 124 4.52 -6.36 -1.64
C HIS A 124 3.30 -5.53 -1.25
N VAL A 125 2.17 -5.90 -1.81
CA VAL A 125 0.86 -5.41 -1.40
C VAL A 125 0.07 -6.58 -0.83
N THR A 126 -0.19 -6.57 0.47
CA THR A 126 -0.97 -7.64 1.11
C THR A 126 -2.39 -7.68 0.56
N LEU A 127 -2.80 -8.84 0.07
CA LEU A 127 -4.17 -9.12 -0.40
C LEU A 127 -4.96 -9.97 0.58
N GLY A 128 -4.28 -10.94 1.23
CA GLY A 128 -4.90 -11.84 2.18
C GLY A 128 -3.90 -12.41 3.18
N ARG A 129 -4.42 -12.92 4.27
CA ARG A 129 -3.65 -13.55 5.35
C ARG A 129 -4.30 -14.87 5.74
N ILE A 130 -3.47 -15.89 5.99
CA ILE A 130 -3.93 -17.20 6.44
C ILE A 130 -2.97 -17.69 7.53
N LYS A 131 -3.52 -18.28 8.60
CA LYS A 131 -2.69 -18.95 9.60
C LYS A 131 -2.10 -20.23 9.01
N SER A 132 -0.81 -20.49 9.29
CA SER A 132 -0.11 -21.65 8.73
C SER A 132 -0.49 -22.99 9.38
N GLU A 133 -1.30 -23.01 10.43
CA GLU A 133 -1.72 -24.23 11.12
C GLU A 133 -2.43 -25.20 10.16
N GLY A 134 -1.77 -26.34 9.88
CA GLY A 134 -2.33 -27.38 9.03
C GLY A 134 -2.33 -27.08 7.52
N ILE A 135 -1.69 -25.97 7.09
CA ILE A 135 -1.66 -25.55 5.70
C ILE A 135 -0.20 -25.49 5.23
N VAL A 136 0.08 -26.20 4.13
CA VAL A 136 1.41 -26.26 3.53
C VAL A 136 1.62 -25.06 2.60
N LEU A 137 2.68 -24.29 2.82
CA LEU A 137 3.01 -23.11 2.03
C LEU A 137 3.09 -23.40 0.52
N ASP A 138 3.70 -24.52 0.15
CA ASP A 138 3.91 -24.89 -1.26
C ASP A 138 2.60 -25.20 -1.98
N ASP A 139 1.59 -25.73 -1.28
CA ASP A 139 0.26 -25.93 -1.86
C ASP A 139 -0.41 -24.60 -2.19
N ILE A 140 -0.31 -23.61 -1.29
CA ILE A 140 -0.84 -22.26 -1.56
C ILE A 140 -0.07 -21.62 -2.71
N ARG A 141 1.26 -21.74 -2.73
CA ARG A 141 2.08 -21.18 -3.83
C ARG A 141 1.65 -21.72 -5.17
N ARG A 142 1.50 -23.04 -5.29
CA ARG A 142 1.06 -23.67 -6.53
C ARG A 142 -0.26 -23.10 -7.02
N LEU A 143 -1.26 -22.98 -6.13
CA LEU A 143 -2.56 -22.41 -6.48
C LEU A 143 -2.47 -20.95 -6.89
N VAL A 144 -1.65 -20.15 -6.21
CA VAL A 144 -1.43 -18.73 -6.50
C VAL A 144 -0.70 -18.55 -7.83
N ASP A 145 0.31 -19.37 -8.13
CA ASP A 145 1.11 -19.30 -9.36
C ASP A 145 0.30 -19.67 -10.63
N GLU A 146 -0.78 -20.43 -10.48
CA GLU A 146 -1.71 -20.76 -11.57
C GLU A 146 -2.50 -19.53 -12.04
N VAL A 147 -2.70 -18.54 -11.15
CA VAL A 147 -3.46 -17.32 -11.48
C VAL A 147 -2.57 -16.32 -12.18
N LYS A 148 -2.73 -16.22 -13.51
CA LYS A 148 -1.97 -15.24 -14.30
C LYS A 148 -2.60 -13.85 -14.20
N ILE A 149 -1.74 -12.87 -14.02
CA ILE A 149 -2.06 -11.44 -14.00
C ILE A 149 -1.47 -10.80 -15.27
N GLN A 150 -2.24 -9.92 -15.91
CA GLN A 150 -1.67 -9.03 -16.91
C GLN A 150 -0.91 -7.92 -16.20
N PRO A 151 0.36 -7.66 -16.54
CA PRO A 151 1.11 -6.57 -15.95
C PRO A 151 0.36 -5.25 -16.07
N TYR A 152 0.28 -4.49 -15.00
CA TYR A 152 -0.34 -3.18 -15.01
C TYR A 152 0.45 -2.18 -14.18
N THR A 153 0.47 -0.95 -14.65
CA THR A 153 1.27 0.12 -14.08
C THR A 153 0.38 1.05 -13.25
N VAL A 154 0.85 1.37 -12.06
CA VAL A 154 0.22 2.35 -11.17
C VAL A 154 1.19 3.45 -10.78
N TYR A 155 0.65 4.64 -10.51
CA TYR A 155 1.40 5.77 -9.98
C TYR A 155 1.07 5.94 -8.51
N LEU A 156 2.03 5.64 -7.66
CA LEU A 156 1.94 5.82 -6.22
C LEU A 156 2.07 7.30 -5.88
N ARG A 157 1.06 7.87 -5.23
CA ARG A 157 0.95 9.33 -5.03
C ARG A 157 0.86 9.75 -3.57
N GLU A 158 0.63 8.82 -2.67
CA GLU A 158 0.33 9.13 -1.27
C GLU A 158 1.21 8.31 -0.35
N VAL A 159 1.98 9.01 0.48
CA VAL A 159 2.79 8.42 1.56
C VAL A 159 2.14 8.77 2.88
N VAL A 160 1.98 7.77 3.74
CA VAL A 160 1.37 7.93 5.06
C VAL A 160 2.32 7.43 6.13
N TYR A 161 2.58 8.25 7.14
CA TYR A 161 3.19 7.82 8.39
C TYR A 161 2.11 7.72 9.45
N ARG A 162 1.98 6.57 10.08
CA ARG A 162 0.91 6.32 11.07
C ARG A 162 1.32 5.36 12.17
N TYR A 163 0.60 5.39 13.27
CA TYR A 163 0.71 4.37 14.31
C TYR A 163 0.14 3.03 13.83
N PHE A 164 0.74 1.94 14.30
CA PHE A 164 0.18 0.60 14.07
C PHE A 164 -1.21 0.51 14.71
N ARG A 165 -2.21 0.15 13.91
CA ARG A 165 -3.62 0.13 14.32
C ARG A 165 -4.12 1.46 14.92
N GLY A 166 -3.56 2.57 14.49
CA GLY A 166 -3.84 3.88 15.08
C GLY A 166 -4.02 4.99 14.05
N SER A 167 -4.01 6.23 14.55
CA SER A 167 -4.19 7.43 13.76
C SER A 167 -3.04 7.70 12.81
N VAL A 168 -3.34 8.42 11.75
CA VAL A 168 -2.36 9.01 10.83
C VAL A 168 -1.60 10.13 11.57
N ILE A 169 -0.27 10.08 11.49
CA ILE A 169 0.63 11.09 12.04
C ILE A 169 0.93 12.17 10.98
N SER A 170 1.23 11.72 9.76
CA SER A 170 1.41 12.64 8.63
C SER A 170 1.06 11.97 7.30
N LYS A 171 0.71 12.81 6.34
CA LYS A 171 0.38 12.42 4.96
C LYS A 171 1.09 13.34 4.00
N ILE A 172 1.71 12.78 2.96
CA ILE A 172 2.46 13.49 1.93
C ILE A 172 1.93 13.08 0.58
N ILE A 173 1.62 14.08 -0.25
CA ILE A 173 1.23 13.85 -1.64
C ILE A 173 2.45 14.10 -2.51
N LEU A 174 2.84 13.09 -3.28
CA LEU A 174 3.96 13.15 -4.22
C LEU A 174 3.55 14.00 -5.44
N LYS A 175 4.24 15.12 -5.65
CA LYS A 175 3.85 16.10 -6.67
C LYS A 175 4.88 16.25 -7.79
N GLY A 176 6.13 15.85 -7.54
CA GLY A 176 7.25 16.17 -8.40
C GLY A 176 7.67 17.65 -8.30
N ASN A 177 8.91 17.92 -8.67
CA ASN A 177 9.34 19.29 -8.84
C ASN A 177 8.68 19.89 -10.09
N SER A 178 7.90 20.95 -9.93
CA SER A 178 7.36 21.74 -11.04
C SER A 178 8.44 22.62 -11.73
N LYS A 179 9.70 22.17 -11.73
CA LYS A 179 10.79 22.85 -12.42
C LYS A 179 11.18 22.06 -13.66
N SER A 180 10.84 22.66 -14.78
CA SER A 180 11.25 22.43 -16.17
C SER A 180 10.35 21.55 -17.03
N SER A 181 9.46 22.21 -17.72
CA SER A 181 9.37 22.10 -19.19
C SER A 181 8.68 23.34 -19.74
N LYS A 182 9.43 24.41 -19.92
CA LYS A 182 9.12 25.37 -20.97
C LYS A 182 9.54 24.70 -22.27
N THR A 183 8.71 23.81 -22.78
CA THR A 183 8.74 23.43 -24.18
C THR A 183 7.58 24.16 -24.83
N ASN A 184 7.91 25.12 -25.69
CA ASN A 184 6.99 25.74 -26.62
C ASN A 184 6.33 24.65 -27.44
N VAL A 185 5.05 24.38 -27.21
CA VAL A 185 4.19 23.67 -28.14
C VAL A 185 3.22 24.71 -28.67
N GLN A 186 3.35 25.00 -29.96
CA GLN A 186 2.38 25.75 -30.74
C GLN A 186 1.03 25.03 -30.65
N GLU A 187 -0.01 25.80 -30.33
CA GLU A 187 -1.40 25.35 -30.35
C GLU A 187 -1.81 25.06 -31.79
N GLU A 188 -1.95 23.79 -32.14
CA GLU A 188 -2.82 23.38 -33.23
C GLU A 188 -4.10 22.79 -32.63
N GLY A 189 -5.23 23.42 -33.01
CA GLY A 189 -6.56 23.10 -32.50
C GLY A 189 -7.01 21.68 -32.83
N GLY A 190 -7.14 20.87 -31.80
CA GLY A 190 -7.76 19.55 -31.84
C GLY A 190 -8.70 19.39 -30.66
N VAL A 191 -9.99 19.22 -30.96
CA VAL A 191 -11.02 18.90 -29.96
C VAL A 191 -10.74 17.52 -29.40
N HIS A 192 -10.03 17.42 -28.28
CA HIS A 192 -9.85 16.18 -27.54
C HIS A 192 -11.08 15.93 -26.65
N ARG A 193 -11.90 14.95 -27.05
CA ARG A 193 -12.87 14.32 -26.13
C ARG A 193 -12.08 13.66 -25.00
N GLN A 194 -12.27 14.15 -23.76
CA GLN A 194 -11.74 13.49 -22.57
C GLN A 194 -12.32 12.07 -22.47
N PRO A 195 -11.49 11.06 -22.17
CA PRO A 195 -12.00 9.71 -21.94
C PRO A 195 -12.95 9.68 -20.75
N ALA A 196 -14.02 8.90 -20.82
CA ALA A 196 -15.05 8.74 -19.79
C ALA A 196 -14.50 8.40 -18.38
N LEU A 197 -13.34 7.76 -18.31
CA LEU A 197 -12.59 7.44 -17.09
C LEU A 197 -12.22 8.66 -16.22
N LEU A 198 -11.98 9.84 -16.82
CA LEU A 198 -11.64 11.05 -16.06
C LEU A 198 -12.87 11.67 -15.36
N GLN A 199 -14.07 11.44 -15.88
CA GLN A 199 -15.31 11.90 -15.25
C GLN A 199 -15.69 11.06 -14.03
N GLU A 200 -15.45 9.76 -14.07
CA GLU A 200 -15.65 8.85 -12.93
C GLU A 200 -14.65 9.16 -11.79
N TYR A 201 -13.39 9.47 -12.13
CA TYR A 201 -12.38 9.89 -11.15
C TYR A 201 -12.71 11.23 -10.48
N ALA A 202 -13.29 12.17 -11.22
CA ALA A 202 -13.72 13.47 -10.69
C ALA A 202 -14.91 13.34 -9.73
N SER A 203 -15.80 12.37 -9.94
CA SER A 203 -16.93 12.09 -9.04
C SER A 203 -16.47 11.41 -7.75
N LEU A 204 -15.49 10.51 -7.81
CA LEU A 204 -14.86 9.90 -6.64
C LEU A 204 -14.08 10.93 -5.80
N CYS A 205 -13.37 11.87 -6.42
CA CYS A 205 -12.66 12.94 -5.71
C CYS A 205 -13.62 13.90 -4.97
N LYS A 206 -14.83 14.11 -5.45
CA LYS A 206 -15.86 14.90 -4.74
C LYS A 206 -16.38 14.22 -3.47
N TYR A 207 -16.35 12.89 -3.43
CA TYR A 207 -16.75 12.10 -2.25
C TYR A 207 -15.76 12.19 -1.10
N TYR A 208 -14.48 12.48 -1.36
CA TYR A 208 -13.42 12.49 -0.35
C TYR A 208 -13.08 13.86 0.25
N HIS A 209 -13.71 14.95 -0.21
CA HIS A 209 -13.50 16.32 0.30
C HIS A 209 -14.66 16.87 1.16
N GLY A 210 -15.72 16.08 1.38
CA GLY A 210 -16.75 16.39 2.37
C GLY A 210 -16.39 15.76 3.71
N GLU A 211 -16.61 16.45 4.82
CA GLU A 211 -16.54 15.89 6.17
C GLU A 211 -17.45 14.65 6.23
N LEU A 212 -16.83 13.47 6.22
CA LEU A 212 -17.54 12.21 6.42
C LEU A 212 -17.86 12.10 7.91
N SER A 213 -19.05 12.54 8.28
CA SER A 213 -19.74 11.97 9.43
C SER A 213 -20.13 10.54 9.03
N CYS A 214 -19.42 9.57 9.57
CA CYS A 214 -19.78 8.16 9.42
C CYS A 214 -21.23 7.95 9.90
N PRO A 215 -22.12 7.35 9.11
CA PRO A 215 -23.47 7.04 9.57
C PRO A 215 -23.37 6.19 10.83
N LYS A 216 -24.07 6.55 11.88
CA LYS A 216 -24.05 5.88 13.20
C LYS A 216 -24.38 4.38 13.13
N GLU A 217 -24.99 3.93 12.05
CA GLU A 217 -25.32 2.52 11.79
C GLU A 217 -24.08 1.65 11.51
N TRP A 218 -23.00 2.22 11.03
CA TRP A 218 -21.74 1.50 10.75
C TRP A 218 -20.82 1.38 11.97
N GLU A 219 -20.99 2.26 12.97
CA GLU A 219 -20.21 2.15 14.23
C GLU A 219 -20.54 0.89 15.04
N ASN A 220 -21.78 0.39 14.95
CA ASN A 220 -22.21 -0.79 15.71
C ASN A 220 -21.81 -2.10 15.03
N ASP A 221 -21.66 -2.15 13.70
CA ASP A 221 -21.23 -3.34 12.96
C ASP A 221 -19.70 -3.55 13.08
N ILE A 222 -18.93 -2.47 13.20
CA ILE A 222 -17.47 -2.54 13.36
C ILE A 222 -17.08 -2.91 14.79
N LYS A 223 -17.85 -2.51 15.80
CA LYS A 223 -17.57 -2.83 17.22
C LYS A 223 -18.00 -4.24 17.63
N GLY A 224 -18.90 -4.89 16.90
CA GLY A 224 -19.48 -6.18 17.30
C GLY A 224 -18.87 -7.43 16.70
N LYS A 225 -18.10 -7.37 15.61
CA LYS A 225 -17.62 -8.54 14.87
C LYS A 225 -16.12 -8.72 14.75
N PHE A 226 -15.34 -7.75 15.19
CA PHE A 226 -13.89 -7.85 15.13
C PHE A 226 -13.29 -7.65 16.50
N TRP A 227 -12.82 -8.73 17.12
CA TRP A 227 -11.99 -8.77 18.32
C TRP A 227 -12.62 -9.40 19.56
N HIS A 228 -12.79 -10.70 19.54
CA HIS A 228 -12.51 -11.57 20.69
C HIS A 228 -11.59 -12.68 20.19
N GLY A 229 -10.32 -12.51 20.38
CA GLY A 229 -9.25 -13.46 20.18
C GLY A 229 -8.20 -13.08 21.18
N GLU A 230 -8.44 -13.49 22.41
CA GLU A 230 -7.44 -13.48 23.47
C GLU A 230 -6.32 -14.45 23.12
N MET A 231 -5.09 -13.97 23.42
CA MET A 231 -3.80 -14.66 23.57
C MET A 231 -3.33 -15.57 22.41
#